data_57a5c5f8044c7c11e291d415e5271133
#
_entry.id   57a5c5f8044c7c11e291d415e5271133
#
_cell.length_a   1.000
_cell.length_b   1.000
_cell.length_c   1.000
_cell.angle_alpha   90.00
_cell.angle_beta   90.00
_cell.angle_gamma   90.00
#
_symmetry.space_group_name_H-M   'P 1'
#
loop_
_entity.id
_entity.type
_entity.pdbx_description
1 polymer ?
#
loop_
_entity_poly.entity_id
_entity_poly.type
_entity_poly.pdbx_seq_one_letter_code
_entity_poly.pdbx_strand_id
1 'polypeptide(L)'
;MNLIDYRKIRETVSNHKEWFISRLKKYVEVESPTDDIIQNRKLLNTIAVDFREFDFDVEWRESVLSAGQLICRLSSSDSEIDQLMIGHADTVWPVGTLEKMPWSVEGNVIRGPGVYDMKSGIVMMQLAIKVMKEFELSPKLRPIVMITSDEETGSKDSWDEIEKIAKSVNRVFVPEPSMGMEGKIKTERKGSGRYHITVKGKEAHSGVEPEKGVSAVVEMAHIIRKLDVLNDYEKGISLNVGLISGGKAVNIVPGDCSIQVDFRYMNKSEGEEIDKKIKNFTAELKGAEISIEGGLRRPPVVKNERNQKLWKLAQECAEKLGLQIEEDLSGGGSDGSITSQFTATLDGLGAVGEGAHSPTEKILVDETLERSALLTALLLSE
;
A
#
# COMPACT_ATOMS: atom_id res chain seq x y z
N MET A 1 20.32 -24.96 20.76
CA MET A 1 19.81 -23.71 20.14
C MET A 1 20.99 -23.08 19.43
N ASN A 2 21.05 -23.17 18.10
CA ASN A 2 22.16 -22.55 17.35
C ASN A 2 22.05 -21.05 17.53
N LEU A 3 23.09 -20.41 18.03
CA LEU A 3 23.17 -18.94 18.10
C LEU A 3 23.06 -18.39 16.67
N ILE A 4 22.07 -17.52 16.43
CA ILE A 4 21.88 -16.87 15.15
C ILE A 4 23.09 -15.97 14.88
N ASP A 5 23.85 -16.29 13.82
CA ASP A 5 24.97 -15.45 13.37
C ASP A 5 24.47 -14.40 12.37
N TYR A 6 24.11 -13.22 12.88
CA TYR A 6 23.56 -12.13 12.07
C TYR A 6 24.52 -11.64 10.98
N ARG A 7 25.85 -11.72 11.19
CA ARG A 7 26.83 -11.34 10.15
C ARG A 7 26.78 -12.32 8.98
N LYS A 8 26.70 -13.61 9.28
CA LYS A 8 26.52 -14.64 8.24
C LYS A 8 25.22 -14.47 7.47
N ILE A 9 24.11 -14.11 8.15
CA ILE A 9 22.84 -13.81 7.44
C ILE A 9 23.06 -12.70 6.43
N ARG A 10 23.66 -11.58 6.82
CA ARG A 10 23.94 -10.44 5.92
C ARG A 10 24.83 -10.84 4.75
N GLU A 11 25.92 -11.56 5.00
CA GLU A 11 26.83 -12.07 3.96
C GLU A 11 26.12 -13.00 2.98
N THR A 12 25.34 -13.95 3.49
CA THR A 12 24.62 -14.92 2.65
C THR A 12 23.54 -14.23 1.80
N VAL A 13 22.77 -13.30 2.36
CA VAL A 13 21.83 -12.47 1.59
C VAL A 13 22.57 -11.75 0.46
N SER A 14 23.71 -11.12 0.74
CA SER A 14 24.52 -10.43 -0.29
C SER A 14 25.02 -11.36 -1.37
N ASN A 15 25.39 -12.60 -1.02
CA ASN A 15 25.83 -13.62 -1.98
C ASN A 15 24.71 -14.08 -2.93
N HIS A 16 23.43 -13.85 -2.57
CA HIS A 16 22.30 -14.15 -3.42
C HIS A 16 21.89 -12.98 -4.34
N LYS A 17 22.74 -11.97 -4.56
CA LYS A 17 22.47 -10.81 -5.41
C LYS A 17 21.97 -11.21 -6.81
N GLU A 18 22.67 -12.12 -7.50
CA GLU A 18 22.30 -12.58 -8.83
C GLU A 18 20.97 -13.35 -8.84
N TRP A 19 20.71 -14.15 -7.80
CA TRP A 19 19.45 -14.84 -7.63
C TRP A 19 18.29 -13.83 -7.45
N PHE A 20 18.49 -12.81 -6.62
CA PHE A 20 17.51 -11.73 -6.38
C PHE A 20 17.19 -10.98 -7.69
N ILE A 21 18.23 -10.56 -8.44
CA ILE A 21 18.07 -9.86 -9.72
C ILE A 21 17.31 -10.72 -10.72
N SER A 22 17.69 -11.99 -10.86
CA SER A 22 17.03 -12.93 -11.79
C SER A 22 15.56 -13.17 -11.43
N ARG A 23 15.26 -13.34 -10.13
CA ARG A 23 13.90 -13.57 -9.64
C ARG A 23 13.03 -12.32 -9.83
N LEU A 24 13.57 -11.14 -9.53
CA LEU A 24 12.87 -9.87 -9.72
C LEU A 24 12.58 -9.61 -11.21
N LYS A 25 13.55 -9.87 -12.10
CA LYS A 25 13.34 -9.77 -13.53
C LYS A 25 12.18 -10.62 -14.00
N LYS A 26 12.12 -11.89 -13.58
CA LYS A 26 11.02 -12.83 -13.87
C LYS A 26 9.64 -12.24 -13.52
N TYR A 27 9.54 -11.50 -12.41
CA TYR A 27 8.28 -10.89 -11.98
C TYR A 27 7.96 -9.61 -12.72
N VAL A 28 8.97 -8.80 -13.01
CA VAL A 28 8.82 -7.53 -13.74
C VAL A 28 8.39 -7.78 -15.18
N GLU A 29 8.93 -8.82 -15.83
CA GLU A 29 8.56 -9.20 -17.19
C GLU A 29 7.10 -9.67 -17.33
N VAL A 30 6.43 -9.98 -16.23
CA VAL A 30 4.98 -10.21 -16.20
C VAL A 30 4.31 -8.90 -15.76
N GLU A 31 3.81 -8.14 -16.73
CA GLU A 31 3.04 -6.93 -16.43
C GLU A 31 1.72 -7.32 -15.73
N SER A 32 1.41 -6.65 -14.62
CA SER A 32 0.32 -7.04 -13.72
C SER A 32 -0.51 -5.84 -13.26
N PRO A 33 -1.14 -5.08 -14.18
CA PRO A 33 -2.02 -3.99 -13.77
C PRO A 33 -3.22 -4.52 -12.96
N THR A 34 -3.68 -3.75 -11.98
CA THR A 34 -4.78 -4.15 -11.08
C THR A 34 -6.06 -4.48 -11.84
N ASP A 35 -6.34 -3.75 -12.92
CA ASP A 35 -7.56 -3.88 -13.73
C ASP A 35 -7.49 -5.02 -14.77
N ASP A 36 -6.32 -5.61 -15.03
CA ASP A 36 -6.18 -6.79 -15.89
C ASP A 36 -6.03 -8.08 -15.06
N ILE A 37 -7.18 -8.65 -14.70
CA ILE A 37 -7.26 -9.89 -13.90
C ILE A 37 -6.45 -11.03 -14.53
N ILE A 38 -6.41 -11.14 -15.86
CA ILE A 38 -5.73 -12.23 -16.56
C ILE A 38 -4.22 -12.11 -16.42
N GLN A 39 -3.68 -10.91 -16.64
CA GLN A 39 -2.24 -10.67 -16.51
C GLN A 39 -1.79 -10.79 -15.05
N ASN A 40 -2.58 -10.23 -14.14
CA ASN A 40 -2.27 -10.33 -12.72
C ASN A 40 -2.26 -11.79 -12.23
N ARG A 41 -3.22 -12.62 -12.68
CA ARG A 41 -3.22 -14.07 -12.41
C ARG A 41 -1.98 -14.79 -12.92
N LYS A 42 -1.39 -14.37 -14.04
CA LYS A 42 -0.14 -14.97 -14.53
C LYS A 42 1.00 -14.74 -13.55
N LEU A 43 1.11 -13.52 -12.99
CA LEU A 43 2.12 -13.22 -11.98
C LEU A 43 1.87 -14.00 -10.71
N LEU A 44 0.63 -14.02 -10.20
CA LEU A 44 0.27 -14.80 -9.02
C LEU A 44 0.59 -16.29 -9.18
N ASN A 45 0.31 -16.89 -10.36
CA ASN A 45 0.69 -18.27 -10.65
C ASN A 45 2.21 -18.49 -10.56
N THR A 46 2.98 -17.55 -11.10
CA THR A 46 4.45 -17.60 -11.05
C THR A 46 4.94 -17.55 -9.60
N ILE A 47 4.40 -16.62 -8.81
CA ILE A 47 4.71 -16.48 -7.38
C ILE A 47 4.32 -17.74 -6.60
N ALA A 48 3.15 -18.32 -6.88
CA ALA A 48 2.66 -19.53 -6.25
C ALA A 48 3.60 -20.74 -6.48
N VAL A 49 4.10 -20.90 -7.72
CA VAL A 49 5.10 -21.94 -8.04
C VAL A 49 6.37 -21.72 -7.24
N ASP A 50 6.84 -20.47 -7.19
CA ASP A 50 8.08 -20.12 -6.53
C ASP A 50 8.02 -20.31 -5.00
N PHE A 51 6.88 -20.08 -4.34
CA PHE A 51 6.72 -20.38 -2.90
C PHE A 51 6.66 -21.89 -2.62
N ARG A 52 6.13 -22.70 -3.55
CA ARG A 52 6.16 -24.16 -3.40
C ARG A 52 7.58 -24.74 -3.42
N GLU A 53 8.55 -24.09 -4.10
CA GLU A 53 9.97 -24.46 -4.06
C GLU A 53 10.56 -24.33 -2.64
N PHE A 54 9.93 -23.56 -1.76
CA PHE A 54 10.33 -23.36 -0.36
C PHE A 54 9.48 -24.14 0.65
N ASP A 55 8.80 -25.20 0.21
CA ASP A 55 7.95 -26.06 1.05
C ASP A 55 6.76 -25.33 1.67
N PHE A 56 6.22 -24.33 0.98
CA PHE A 56 4.98 -23.68 1.36
C PHE A 56 3.77 -24.34 0.68
N ASP A 57 2.75 -24.65 1.46
CA ASP A 57 1.42 -24.94 0.96
C ASP A 57 0.79 -23.62 0.49
N VAL A 58 0.43 -23.57 -0.78
CA VAL A 58 -0.12 -22.36 -1.41
C VAL A 58 -1.59 -22.54 -1.66
N GLU A 59 -2.40 -21.82 -0.93
CA GLU A 59 -3.84 -21.70 -1.11
C GLU A 59 -4.13 -20.47 -1.97
N TRP A 60 -4.93 -20.65 -3.02
CA TRP A 60 -5.43 -19.55 -3.84
C TRP A 60 -6.86 -19.22 -3.45
N ARG A 61 -7.10 -18.02 -2.98
CA ARG A 61 -8.43 -17.45 -2.78
C ARG A 61 -8.87 -16.80 -4.08
N GLU A 62 -9.68 -17.53 -4.86
CA GLU A 62 -10.21 -17.01 -6.13
C GLU A 62 -11.21 -15.88 -5.89
N SER A 63 -11.23 -14.91 -6.81
CA SER A 63 -12.20 -13.82 -6.86
C SER A 63 -12.64 -13.54 -8.29
N VAL A 64 -13.80 -12.92 -8.41
CA VAL A 64 -14.32 -12.35 -9.67
C VAL A 64 -14.09 -10.85 -9.77
N LEU A 65 -13.71 -10.20 -8.67
CA LEU A 65 -13.47 -8.77 -8.58
C LEU A 65 -11.99 -8.40 -8.78
N SER A 66 -11.09 -9.35 -8.51
CA SER A 66 -9.64 -9.22 -8.68
C SER A 66 -9.03 -10.50 -9.21
N ALA A 67 -7.72 -10.58 -9.31
CA ALA A 67 -7.02 -11.84 -9.60
C ALA A 67 -7.03 -12.83 -8.43
N GLY A 68 -7.59 -12.44 -7.29
CA GLY A 68 -7.60 -13.20 -6.05
C GLY A 68 -6.36 -12.96 -5.19
N GLN A 69 -6.15 -13.84 -4.20
CA GLN A 69 -5.03 -13.72 -3.26
C GLN A 69 -4.35 -15.08 -3.07
N LEU A 70 -3.04 -15.06 -2.83
CA LEU A 70 -2.29 -16.25 -2.41
C LEU A 70 -2.08 -16.19 -0.89
N ILE A 71 -2.34 -17.31 -0.22
CA ILE A 71 -2.01 -17.53 1.18
C ILE A 71 -1.06 -18.72 1.24
N CYS A 72 0.19 -18.43 1.58
CA CYS A 72 1.26 -19.43 1.60
C CYS A 72 1.63 -19.72 3.06
N ARG A 73 1.55 -20.97 3.49
CA ARG A 73 1.89 -21.42 4.83
C ARG A 73 3.00 -22.46 4.77
N LEU A 74 3.98 -22.35 5.65
CA LEU A 74 5.04 -23.35 5.74
C LEU A 74 4.43 -24.70 6.12
N SER A 75 4.64 -25.73 5.30
CA SER A 75 4.01 -27.04 5.43
C SER A 75 4.42 -27.79 6.69
N SER A 76 5.65 -27.57 7.16
CA SER A 76 6.20 -28.17 8.37
C SER A 76 6.66 -27.10 9.35
N SER A 77 5.93 -26.94 10.45
CA SER A 77 6.33 -26.06 11.55
C SER A 77 5.75 -26.58 12.86
N ASP A 78 6.59 -26.65 13.88
CA ASP A 78 6.19 -27.01 15.25
C ASP A 78 5.56 -25.82 16.00
N SER A 79 5.51 -24.63 15.37
CA SER A 79 4.97 -23.43 15.97
C SER A 79 3.45 -23.36 15.82
N GLU A 80 2.75 -23.09 16.91
CA GLU A 80 1.31 -22.78 16.94
C GLU A 80 1.03 -21.27 16.77
N ILE A 81 2.09 -20.44 16.78
CA ILE A 81 1.96 -18.98 16.68
C ILE A 81 2.50 -18.53 15.34
N ASP A 82 1.74 -17.70 14.66
CA ASP A 82 2.03 -17.23 13.32
C ASP A 82 2.53 -15.78 13.28
N GLN A 83 3.32 -15.48 12.24
CA GLN A 83 3.69 -14.12 11.82
C GLN A 83 3.43 -13.98 10.32
N LEU A 84 2.95 -12.81 9.90
CA LEU A 84 2.56 -12.56 8.52
C LEU A 84 3.58 -11.69 7.80
N MET A 85 3.94 -12.04 6.59
CA MET A 85 4.45 -11.13 5.56
C MET A 85 3.34 -10.87 4.55
N ILE A 86 3.05 -9.60 4.26
CA ILE A 86 2.02 -9.25 3.28
C ILE A 86 2.58 -8.30 2.23
N GLY A 87 2.17 -8.51 0.99
CA GLY A 87 2.50 -7.64 -0.14
C GLY A 87 1.53 -7.86 -1.30
N HIS A 88 1.69 -7.08 -2.36
CA HIS A 88 0.81 -7.15 -3.53
C HIS A 88 1.57 -7.41 -4.82
N ALA A 89 0.89 -8.10 -5.76
CA ALA A 89 1.42 -8.45 -7.08
C ALA A 89 0.98 -7.46 -8.17
N ASP A 90 -0.12 -6.75 -7.93
CA ASP A 90 -0.64 -5.74 -8.86
C ASP A 90 0.24 -4.49 -8.92
N THR A 91 0.08 -3.73 -9.99
CA THR A 91 0.78 -2.45 -10.20
C THR A 91 -0.17 -1.45 -10.87
N VAL A 92 0.14 -0.16 -10.75
CA VAL A 92 -0.55 0.91 -11.49
C VAL A 92 -0.21 0.94 -12.98
N TRP A 93 0.76 0.15 -13.42
CA TRP A 93 1.31 0.19 -14.77
C TRP A 93 0.46 -0.62 -15.75
N PRO A 94 -0.06 0.01 -16.83
CA PRO A 94 -0.82 -0.71 -17.85
C PRO A 94 0.09 -1.66 -18.65
N VAL A 95 -0.52 -2.65 -19.31
CA VAL A 95 0.18 -3.55 -20.25
C VAL A 95 0.84 -2.73 -21.37
N GLY A 96 2.06 -3.10 -21.75
CA GLY A 96 2.90 -2.39 -22.73
C GLY A 96 3.80 -1.32 -22.08
N THR A 97 3.80 -1.19 -20.76
CA THR A 97 4.71 -0.27 -20.07
C THR A 97 6.17 -0.68 -20.21
N LEU A 98 6.49 -1.97 -20.26
CA LEU A 98 7.85 -2.48 -20.47
C LEU A 98 8.49 -2.01 -21.78
N GLU A 99 7.72 -1.66 -22.80
CA GLU A 99 8.25 -1.09 -24.04
C GLU A 99 8.78 0.34 -23.85
N LYS A 100 8.20 1.09 -22.91
CA LYS A 100 8.54 2.49 -22.60
C LYS A 100 9.45 2.63 -21.39
N MET A 101 9.40 1.67 -20.50
CA MET A 101 10.11 1.59 -19.24
C MET A 101 10.78 0.20 -19.13
N PRO A 102 11.77 -0.09 -19.99
CA PRO A 102 12.36 -1.41 -20.06
C PRO A 102 13.13 -1.77 -18.80
N TRP A 103 13.12 -3.06 -18.47
CA TRP A 103 14.02 -3.59 -17.47
C TRP A 103 15.46 -3.24 -17.77
N SER A 104 16.19 -2.67 -16.83
CA SER A 104 17.63 -2.46 -16.93
C SER A 104 18.31 -2.65 -15.57
N VAL A 105 19.58 -3.05 -15.64
CA VAL A 105 20.49 -3.16 -14.49
C VAL A 105 21.76 -2.39 -14.83
N GLU A 106 22.03 -1.34 -14.08
CA GLU A 106 23.18 -0.46 -14.25
C GLU A 106 23.93 -0.31 -12.93
N GLY A 107 24.99 -1.09 -12.72
CA GLY A 107 25.72 -1.12 -11.46
C GLY A 107 24.84 -1.58 -10.31
N ASN A 108 24.57 -0.69 -9.35
CA ASN A 108 23.71 -0.96 -8.18
C ASN A 108 22.22 -0.59 -8.40
N VAL A 109 21.85 -0.16 -9.61
CA VAL A 109 20.50 0.33 -9.89
C VAL A 109 19.75 -0.62 -10.80
N ILE A 110 18.53 -1.00 -10.39
CA ILE A 110 17.55 -1.69 -11.24
C ILE A 110 16.39 -0.74 -11.55
N ARG A 111 15.96 -0.73 -12.83
CA ARG A 111 14.78 0.00 -13.30
C ARG A 111 13.77 -0.94 -13.93
N GLY A 112 12.51 -0.58 -13.89
CA GLY A 112 11.41 -1.31 -14.50
C GLY A 112 10.10 -1.10 -13.77
N PRO A 113 8.93 -1.39 -14.37
CA PRO A 113 7.63 -1.19 -13.75
C PRO A 113 7.41 -2.15 -12.59
N GLY A 114 7.07 -1.61 -11.41
CA GLY A 114 6.84 -2.38 -10.20
C GLY A 114 8.10 -2.93 -9.52
N VAL A 115 9.31 -2.49 -9.95
CA VAL A 115 10.56 -2.91 -9.28
C VAL A 115 10.62 -2.40 -7.84
N TYR A 116 10.09 -1.21 -7.59
CA TYR A 116 10.05 -0.59 -6.28
C TYR A 116 8.74 -0.91 -5.57
N ASP A 117 7.62 -0.76 -6.26
CA ASP A 117 6.27 -0.95 -5.73
C ASP A 117 5.54 -2.12 -6.42
N MET A 118 5.42 -3.35 -5.80
CA MET A 118 6.34 -3.80 -4.74
C MET A 118 6.90 -5.19 -5.04
N LYS A 119 7.18 -5.50 -6.35
CA LYS A 119 7.66 -6.84 -6.75
C LYS A 119 8.97 -7.25 -6.08
N SER A 120 9.88 -6.28 -5.82
CA SER A 120 11.09 -6.55 -5.04
C SER A 120 10.77 -6.98 -3.61
N GLY A 121 9.75 -6.41 -2.98
CA GLY A 121 9.30 -6.83 -1.64
C GLY A 121 8.90 -8.31 -1.59
N ILE A 122 8.22 -8.81 -2.64
CA ILE A 122 7.87 -10.23 -2.76
C ILE A 122 9.14 -11.09 -2.89
N VAL A 123 10.11 -10.65 -3.69
CA VAL A 123 11.39 -11.37 -3.83
C VAL A 123 12.20 -11.35 -2.52
N MET A 124 12.14 -10.27 -1.76
CA MET A 124 12.76 -10.16 -0.43
C MET A 124 12.16 -11.17 0.55
N MET A 125 10.82 -11.36 0.55
CA MET A 125 10.18 -12.40 1.35
C MET A 125 10.74 -13.79 1.01
N GLN A 126 10.86 -14.11 -0.27
CA GLN A 126 11.42 -15.39 -0.73
C GLN A 126 12.89 -15.54 -0.38
N LEU A 127 13.69 -14.47 -0.50
CA LEU A 127 15.10 -14.49 -0.14
C LEU A 127 15.30 -14.74 1.36
N ALA A 128 14.48 -14.11 2.21
CA ALA A 128 14.51 -14.34 3.64
C ALA A 128 14.23 -15.82 3.98
N ILE A 129 13.21 -16.41 3.36
CA ILE A 129 12.89 -17.84 3.53
C ILE A 129 14.01 -18.72 3.01
N LYS A 130 14.58 -18.41 1.85
CA LYS A 130 15.69 -19.14 1.24
C LYS A 130 16.90 -19.20 2.19
N VAL A 131 17.28 -18.05 2.76
CA VAL A 131 18.40 -17.95 3.69
C VAL A 131 18.12 -18.73 4.98
N MET A 132 16.92 -18.66 5.52
CA MET A 132 16.54 -19.47 6.69
C MET A 132 16.67 -20.97 6.40
N LYS A 133 16.24 -21.45 5.22
CA LYS A 133 16.41 -22.86 4.81
C LYS A 133 17.88 -23.28 4.70
N GLU A 134 18.73 -22.46 4.09
CA GLU A 134 20.16 -22.75 3.94
C GLU A 134 20.89 -22.90 5.27
N PHE A 135 20.45 -22.18 6.29
CA PHE A 135 21.01 -22.30 7.64
C PHE A 135 20.26 -23.29 8.55
N GLU A 136 19.26 -23.98 8.03
CA GLU A 136 18.38 -24.87 8.81
C GLU A 136 17.79 -24.15 10.04
N LEU A 137 17.50 -22.83 9.90
CA LEU A 137 16.93 -22.01 10.97
C LEU A 137 15.41 -22.08 10.93
N SER A 138 14.83 -22.52 12.03
CA SER A 138 13.36 -22.55 12.22
C SER A 138 12.94 -21.35 13.07
N PRO A 139 12.10 -20.46 12.54
CA PRO A 139 11.58 -19.34 13.32
C PRO A 139 10.60 -19.83 14.39
N LYS A 140 10.59 -19.17 15.55
CA LYS A 140 9.66 -19.49 16.64
C LYS A 140 8.19 -19.17 16.29
N LEU A 141 7.97 -18.17 15.45
CA LEU A 141 6.67 -17.85 14.87
C LEU A 141 6.65 -18.35 13.44
N ARG A 142 5.64 -19.14 13.09
CA ARG A 142 5.51 -19.71 11.75
C ARG A 142 5.25 -18.62 10.72
N PRO A 143 6.05 -18.50 9.64
CA PRO A 143 5.81 -17.55 8.58
C PRO A 143 4.56 -17.92 7.77
N ILE A 144 3.67 -16.96 7.62
CA ILE A 144 2.61 -16.93 6.61
C ILE A 144 2.96 -15.84 5.62
N VAL A 145 2.76 -16.08 4.34
CA VAL A 145 2.87 -15.06 3.29
C VAL A 145 1.50 -14.87 2.66
N MET A 146 1.05 -13.62 2.56
CA MET A 146 -0.13 -13.24 1.80
C MET A 146 0.27 -12.32 0.66
N ILE A 147 -0.16 -12.65 -0.57
CA ILE A 147 0.04 -11.80 -1.74
C ILE A 147 -1.32 -11.42 -2.28
N THR A 148 -1.63 -10.14 -2.24
CA THR A 148 -2.88 -9.56 -2.77
C THR A 148 -2.72 -9.14 -4.23
N SER A 149 -3.81 -8.78 -4.89
CA SER A 149 -3.82 -8.37 -6.29
C SER A 149 -4.73 -7.17 -6.57
N ASP A 150 -5.07 -6.41 -5.53
CA ASP A 150 -5.96 -5.26 -5.60
C ASP A 150 -5.55 -4.12 -4.66
N GLU A 151 -4.27 -4.13 -4.22
CA GLU A 151 -3.75 -3.11 -3.29
C GLU A 151 -3.85 -1.72 -3.88
N GLU A 152 -3.45 -1.51 -5.11
CA GLU A 152 -3.37 -0.23 -5.81
C GLU A 152 -4.74 0.45 -5.99
N THR A 153 -5.82 -0.33 -5.87
CA THR A 153 -7.20 0.18 -5.89
C THR A 153 -7.86 0.21 -4.52
N GLY A 154 -7.10 -0.15 -3.46
CA GLY A 154 -7.51 -0.02 -2.05
C GLY A 154 -7.99 -1.33 -1.41
N SER A 155 -7.55 -2.48 -1.89
CA SER A 155 -7.75 -3.83 -1.30
C SER A 155 -9.23 -4.16 -0.99
N LYS A 156 -10.15 -3.74 -1.85
CA LYS A 156 -11.59 -3.90 -1.58
C LYS A 156 -12.01 -5.37 -1.54
N ASP A 157 -11.37 -6.18 -2.37
CA ASP A 157 -11.64 -7.61 -2.49
C ASP A 157 -10.87 -8.42 -1.45
N SER A 158 -9.64 -8.00 -1.16
CA SER A 158 -8.76 -8.70 -0.21
C SER A 158 -8.96 -8.27 1.26
N TRP A 159 -9.71 -7.19 1.54
CA TRP A 159 -9.84 -6.58 2.87
C TRP A 159 -10.23 -7.56 3.96
N ASP A 160 -11.29 -8.31 3.75
CA ASP A 160 -11.84 -9.22 4.77
C ASP A 160 -10.86 -10.37 5.09
N GLU A 161 -10.13 -10.88 4.10
CA GLU A 161 -9.14 -11.92 4.33
C GLU A 161 -7.87 -11.37 4.99
N ILE A 162 -7.44 -10.12 4.64
CA ILE A 162 -6.35 -9.42 5.34
C ILE A 162 -6.71 -9.25 6.82
N GLU A 163 -7.89 -8.74 7.11
CA GLU A 163 -8.39 -8.54 8.48
C GLU A 163 -8.42 -9.86 9.27
N LYS A 164 -8.96 -10.90 8.66
CA LYS A 164 -9.08 -12.24 9.26
C LYS A 164 -7.71 -12.81 9.63
N ILE A 165 -6.73 -12.75 8.71
CA ILE A 165 -5.38 -13.24 8.97
C ILE A 165 -4.68 -12.35 10.02
N ALA A 166 -4.79 -11.02 9.91
CA ALA A 166 -4.18 -10.10 10.85
C ALA A 166 -4.65 -10.33 12.31
N LYS A 167 -5.90 -10.74 12.51
CA LYS A 167 -6.44 -11.10 13.84
C LYS A 167 -5.88 -12.40 14.41
N SER A 168 -5.32 -13.27 13.57
CA SER A 168 -4.82 -14.60 13.97
C SER A 168 -3.30 -14.66 14.16
N VAL A 169 -2.56 -13.61 13.76
CA VAL A 169 -1.10 -13.59 13.82
C VAL A 169 -0.58 -12.68 14.93
N ASN A 170 0.63 -12.96 15.41
CA ASN A 170 1.27 -12.17 16.46
C ASN A 170 1.80 -10.81 15.95
N ARG A 171 2.32 -10.78 14.72
CA ARG A 171 2.90 -9.60 14.09
C ARG A 171 2.86 -9.67 12.58
N VAL A 172 2.96 -8.51 11.93
CA VAL A 172 2.96 -8.37 10.47
C VAL A 172 4.16 -7.55 10.01
N PHE A 173 4.81 -8.02 8.96
CA PHE A 173 5.87 -7.33 8.23
C PHE A 173 5.37 -7.01 6.81
N VAL A 174 5.52 -5.77 6.41
CA VAL A 174 5.05 -5.29 5.11
C VAL A 174 6.25 -4.78 4.32
N PRO A 175 6.81 -5.59 3.38
CA PRO A 175 7.91 -5.17 2.54
C PRO A 175 7.46 -4.26 1.37
N GLU A 176 6.59 -3.32 1.66
CA GLU A 176 6.32 -2.15 0.85
C GLU A 176 7.58 -1.30 0.68
N PRO A 177 7.73 -0.50 -0.37
CA PRO A 177 8.87 0.38 -0.54
C PRO A 177 9.23 1.13 0.74
N SER A 178 10.51 1.26 1.04
CA SER A 178 10.96 2.17 2.11
C SER A 178 10.81 3.63 1.69
N MET A 179 11.10 4.61 2.53
CA MET A 179 11.01 6.02 2.16
C MET A 179 12.38 6.60 1.81
N GLY A 180 12.42 7.17 0.61
CA GLY A 180 13.60 7.87 0.09
C GLY A 180 14.79 6.95 -0.18
N MET A 181 15.86 7.54 -0.68
CA MET A 181 17.10 6.83 -0.98
C MET A 181 17.88 6.42 0.28
N GLU A 182 17.51 6.97 1.45
CA GLU A 182 18.00 6.58 2.77
C GLU A 182 17.30 5.31 3.29
N GLY A 183 16.21 4.92 2.65
CA GLY A 183 15.48 3.71 2.99
C GLY A 183 14.81 3.74 4.36
N LYS A 184 14.18 4.85 4.76
CA LYS A 184 13.51 4.95 6.06
C LYS A 184 12.29 4.04 6.14
N ILE A 185 12.10 3.41 7.28
CA ILE A 185 10.97 2.49 7.54
C ILE A 185 9.72 3.32 7.87
N LYS A 186 8.59 2.87 7.38
CA LYS A 186 7.30 3.58 7.54
C LYS A 186 6.62 3.13 8.84
N THR A 187 6.93 3.80 9.95
CA THR A 187 6.30 3.50 11.26
C THR A 187 4.97 4.20 11.44
N GLU A 188 4.65 5.15 10.58
CA GLU A 188 3.37 5.85 10.51
C GLU A 188 2.92 6.01 9.06
N ARG A 189 1.61 5.90 8.84
CA ARG A 189 0.97 6.23 7.57
C ARG A 189 -0.28 7.04 7.80
N LYS A 190 -0.54 8.05 6.95
CA LYS A 190 -1.82 8.75 6.99
C LYS A 190 -2.94 7.81 6.55
N GLY A 191 -4.07 7.92 7.22
CA GLY A 191 -5.33 7.38 6.75
C GLY A 191 -5.81 8.16 5.53
N SER A 192 -6.68 7.55 4.75
CA SER A 192 -7.21 8.16 3.53
C SER A 192 -8.72 8.04 3.43
N GLY A 193 -9.32 8.98 2.73
CA GLY A 193 -10.71 8.98 2.30
C GLY A 193 -10.83 9.56 0.90
N ARG A 194 -11.90 9.24 0.22
CA ARG A 194 -12.21 9.82 -1.09
C ARG A 194 -13.71 10.07 -1.19
N TYR A 195 -14.07 11.23 -1.70
CA TYR A 195 -15.47 11.61 -1.92
C TYR A 195 -15.67 12.05 -3.36
N HIS A 196 -16.84 11.68 -3.91
CA HIS A 196 -17.42 12.26 -5.11
C HIS A 196 -18.67 12.99 -4.68
N ILE A 197 -18.67 14.31 -4.82
CA ILE A 197 -19.79 15.16 -4.42
C ILE A 197 -20.39 15.76 -5.69
N THR A 198 -21.68 15.55 -5.86
CA THR A 198 -22.45 16.06 -7.00
C THR A 198 -23.53 17.00 -6.50
N VAL A 199 -23.69 18.12 -7.17
CA VAL A 199 -24.78 19.05 -6.96
C VAL A 199 -25.68 19.08 -8.19
N LYS A 200 -26.96 18.92 -7.98
CA LYS A 200 -28.00 19.18 -8.97
C LYS A 200 -28.74 20.48 -8.63
N GLY A 201 -28.81 21.36 -9.59
CA GLY A 201 -29.54 22.59 -9.54
C GLY A 201 -30.64 22.63 -10.60
N LYS A 202 -30.90 23.79 -11.17
CA LYS A 202 -31.91 24.01 -12.23
C LYS A 202 -31.36 24.94 -13.27
N GLU A 203 -31.34 24.50 -14.52
CA GLU A 203 -30.94 25.34 -15.64
C GLU A 203 -31.98 26.45 -15.92
N ALA A 204 -31.51 27.62 -16.33
CA ALA A 204 -32.28 28.73 -16.84
C ALA A 204 -31.41 29.60 -17.76
N HIS A 205 -32.03 30.41 -18.60
CA HIS A 205 -31.27 31.37 -19.40
C HIS A 205 -30.81 32.54 -18.52
N SER A 206 -29.48 32.72 -18.43
CA SER A 206 -28.87 33.66 -17.46
C SER A 206 -29.20 35.12 -17.66
N GLY A 207 -29.67 35.51 -18.84
CA GLY A 207 -30.06 36.89 -19.16
C GLY A 207 -31.57 37.10 -19.29
N VAL A 208 -32.39 36.04 -19.37
CA VAL A 208 -33.85 36.16 -19.57
C VAL A 208 -34.62 35.89 -18.27
N GLU A 209 -34.32 34.78 -17.60
CA GLU A 209 -35.04 34.34 -16.40
C GLU A 209 -34.07 33.72 -15.37
N PRO A 210 -32.97 34.41 -14.99
CA PRO A 210 -31.98 33.86 -14.09
C PRO A 210 -32.55 33.43 -12.73
N GLU A 211 -33.61 34.11 -12.27
CA GLU A 211 -34.29 33.83 -10.99
C GLU A 211 -35.06 32.49 -11.00
N LYS A 212 -35.32 31.89 -12.17
CA LYS A 212 -35.92 30.55 -12.28
C LYS A 212 -34.87 29.42 -12.20
N GLY A 213 -33.59 29.79 -12.28
CA GLY A 213 -32.47 28.87 -12.19
C GLY A 213 -32.00 28.65 -10.75
N VAL A 214 -31.28 27.53 -10.51
CA VAL A 214 -30.54 27.24 -9.29
C VAL A 214 -29.16 26.80 -9.70
N SER A 215 -28.15 27.62 -9.42
CA SER A 215 -26.77 27.35 -9.90
C SER A 215 -26.10 26.27 -9.10
N ALA A 216 -25.88 25.11 -9.70
CA ALA A 216 -25.10 24.03 -9.11
C ALA A 216 -23.61 24.41 -8.87
N VAL A 217 -23.07 25.30 -9.70
CA VAL A 217 -21.67 25.79 -9.55
C VAL A 217 -21.56 26.71 -8.34
N VAL A 218 -22.53 27.57 -8.07
CA VAL A 218 -22.53 28.43 -6.88
C VAL A 218 -22.69 27.60 -5.62
N GLU A 219 -23.61 26.63 -5.60
CA GLU A 219 -23.75 25.70 -4.47
C GLU A 219 -22.45 24.89 -4.24
N MET A 220 -21.81 24.42 -5.31
CA MET A 220 -20.53 23.71 -5.18
C MET A 220 -19.44 24.61 -4.59
N ALA A 221 -19.41 25.89 -4.89
CA ALA A 221 -18.47 26.83 -4.29
C ALA A 221 -18.68 26.94 -2.76
N HIS A 222 -19.93 26.90 -2.27
CA HIS A 222 -20.20 26.83 -0.83
C HIS A 222 -19.67 25.52 -0.22
N ILE A 223 -19.86 24.38 -0.91
CA ILE A 223 -19.34 23.09 -0.46
C ILE A 223 -17.80 23.09 -0.40
N ILE A 224 -17.14 23.60 -1.45
CA ILE A 224 -15.67 23.70 -1.48
C ILE A 224 -15.17 24.55 -0.32
N ARG A 225 -15.82 25.67 0.00
CA ARG A 225 -15.47 26.49 1.16
C ARG A 225 -15.66 25.75 2.48
N LYS A 226 -16.71 24.94 2.63
CA LYS A 226 -16.92 24.09 3.82
C LYS A 226 -15.82 23.05 3.95
N LEU A 227 -15.39 22.43 2.85
CA LEU A 227 -14.28 21.48 2.83
C LEU A 227 -12.95 22.15 3.19
N ASP A 228 -12.67 23.33 2.63
CA ASP A 228 -11.44 24.09 2.85
C ASP A 228 -11.23 24.43 4.33
N VAL A 229 -12.27 24.79 5.05
CA VAL A 229 -12.23 25.11 6.50
C VAL A 229 -11.95 23.88 7.37
N LEU A 230 -12.12 22.65 6.86
CA LEU A 230 -11.82 21.42 7.59
C LEU A 230 -10.33 21.05 7.54
N ASN A 231 -9.51 21.72 6.73
CA ASN A 231 -8.07 21.50 6.72
C ASN A 231 -7.45 21.91 8.06
N ASP A 232 -6.60 21.03 8.59
CA ASP A 232 -5.77 21.28 9.77
C ASP A 232 -4.42 20.59 9.55
N TYR A 233 -3.51 21.30 8.90
CA TYR A 233 -2.20 20.74 8.54
C TYR A 233 -1.33 20.45 9.75
N GLU A 234 -1.54 21.12 10.88
CA GLU A 234 -0.82 20.85 12.13
C GLU A 234 -1.21 19.50 12.72
N LYS A 235 -2.50 19.10 12.56
CA LYS A 235 -2.98 17.76 12.91
C LYS A 235 -2.81 16.73 11.78
N GLY A 236 -2.18 17.11 10.67
CA GLY A 236 -1.99 16.26 9.50
C GLY A 236 -3.28 15.96 8.71
N ILE A 237 -4.31 16.80 8.89
CA ILE A 237 -5.59 16.71 8.19
C ILE A 237 -5.52 17.55 6.91
N SER A 238 -5.80 16.92 5.76
CA SER A 238 -5.86 17.62 4.48
C SER A 238 -6.98 17.10 3.59
N LEU A 239 -7.77 18.03 3.05
CA LEU A 239 -8.79 17.78 2.05
C LEU A 239 -8.41 18.54 0.78
N ASN A 240 -8.22 17.80 -0.30
CA ASN A 240 -7.88 18.38 -1.61
C ASN A 240 -9.01 18.13 -2.61
N VAL A 241 -9.61 19.21 -3.12
CA VAL A 241 -10.53 19.14 -4.25
C VAL A 241 -9.67 19.06 -5.52
N GLY A 242 -9.38 17.84 -5.95
CA GLY A 242 -8.44 17.58 -7.06
C GLY A 242 -9.09 17.70 -8.45
N LEU A 243 -10.39 17.44 -8.54
CA LEU A 243 -11.14 17.53 -9.79
C LEU A 243 -12.45 18.30 -9.59
N ILE A 244 -12.80 19.11 -10.57
CA ILE A 244 -14.09 19.83 -10.63
C ILE A 244 -14.61 19.84 -12.07
N SER A 245 -15.91 19.64 -12.24
CA SER A 245 -16.60 19.73 -13.53
C SER A 245 -17.99 20.30 -13.34
N GLY A 246 -18.42 21.20 -14.20
CA GLY A 246 -19.77 21.78 -14.15
C GLY A 246 -20.05 22.85 -15.19
N GLY A 247 -21.33 23.05 -15.47
CA GLY A 247 -21.81 24.02 -16.48
C GLY A 247 -21.68 23.53 -17.93
N LYS A 248 -22.45 24.15 -18.83
CA LYS A 248 -22.50 23.83 -20.28
C LYS A 248 -22.16 25.02 -21.17
N ALA A 249 -22.62 26.20 -20.80
CA ALA A 249 -22.40 27.44 -21.56
C ALA A 249 -22.50 28.66 -20.64
N VAL A 250 -21.82 29.75 -21.00
CA VAL A 250 -21.75 30.98 -20.19
C VAL A 250 -23.08 31.69 -20.00
N ASN A 251 -24.03 31.48 -20.88
CA ASN A 251 -25.38 32.07 -20.83
C ASN A 251 -26.45 31.14 -20.27
N ILE A 252 -26.05 30.04 -19.61
CA ILE A 252 -26.95 29.10 -18.92
C ILE A 252 -26.57 29.05 -17.45
N VAL A 253 -27.55 29.18 -16.53
CA VAL A 253 -27.38 28.87 -15.12
C VAL A 253 -27.07 27.39 -15.00
N PRO A 254 -25.91 27.00 -14.43
CA PRO A 254 -25.48 25.59 -14.39
C PRO A 254 -26.43 24.70 -13.60
N GLY A 255 -26.95 23.64 -14.21
CA GLY A 255 -27.78 22.65 -13.54
C GLY A 255 -27.03 21.52 -12.87
N ASP A 256 -25.74 21.32 -13.21
CA ASP A 256 -24.92 20.25 -12.70
C ASP A 256 -23.53 20.76 -12.32
N CYS A 257 -22.97 20.21 -11.22
CA CYS A 257 -21.59 20.38 -10.86
C CYS A 257 -21.12 19.18 -10.02
N SER A 258 -19.89 18.71 -10.22
CA SER A 258 -19.30 17.63 -9.43
C SER A 258 -17.86 17.92 -9.07
N ILE A 259 -17.41 17.39 -7.93
CA ILE A 259 -16.02 17.42 -7.47
C ILE A 259 -15.57 16.03 -7.00
N GLN A 260 -14.26 15.80 -7.09
CA GLN A 260 -13.60 14.69 -6.40
C GLN A 260 -12.62 15.21 -5.37
N VAL A 261 -12.71 14.65 -4.17
CA VAL A 261 -11.95 15.08 -2.99
C VAL A 261 -11.08 13.94 -2.50
N ASP A 262 -9.77 14.18 -2.34
CA ASP A 262 -8.86 13.34 -1.57
C ASP A 262 -8.82 13.86 -0.13
N PHE A 263 -8.88 12.95 0.83
CA PHE A 263 -8.85 13.25 2.26
C PHE A 263 -7.75 12.44 2.94
N ARG A 264 -6.90 13.12 3.73
CA ARG A 264 -5.84 12.49 4.53
C ARG A 264 -5.97 12.91 5.99
N TYR A 265 -5.67 11.97 6.91
CA TYR A 265 -5.77 12.20 8.35
C TYR A 265 -4.78 11.30 9.12
N MET A 266 -4.41 11.74 10.35
CA MET A 266 -3.46 10.99 11.20
C MET A 266 -4.15 10.18 12.28
N ASN A 267 -5.34 10.62 12.72
CA ASN A 267 -6.06 10.02 13.83
C ASN A 267 -7.42 9.46 13.35
N LYS A 268 -7.69 8.21 13.68
CA LYS A 268 -8.91 7.53 13.24
C LYS A 268 -10.19 8.26 13.69
N SER A 269 -10.24 8.70 14.95
CA SER A 269 -11.43 9.39 15.48
C SER A 269 -11.67 10.75 14.83
N GLU A 270 -10.59 11.49 14.51
CA GLU A 270 -10.68 12.76 13.76
C GLU A 270 -11.13 12.51 12.33
N GLY A 271 -10.60 11.47 11.67
CA GLY A 271 -11.07 11.04 10.34
C GLY A 271 -12.56 10.73 10.32
N GLU A 272 -13.05 9.96 11.29
CA GLU A 272 -14.46 9.60 11.43
C GLU A 272 -15.35 10.83 11.71
N GLU A 273 -14.86 11.80 12.51
CA GLU A 273 -15.58 13.05 12.77
C GLU A 273 -15.72 13.88 11.49
N ILE A 274 -14.65 14.00 10.70
CA ILE A 274 -14.66 14.75 9.44
C ILE A 274 -15.53 14.05 8.39
N ASP A 275 -15.43 12.73 8.27
CA ASP A 275 -16.30 11.93 7.39
C ASP A 275 -17.79 12.19 7.71
N LYS A 276 -18.13 12.17 8.99
CA LYS A 276 -19.49 12.49 9.45
C LYS A 276 -19.90 13.91 9.10
N LYS A 277 -19.00 14.90 9.26
CA LYS A 277 -19.28 16.30 8.87
C LYS A 277 -19.56 16.41 7.38
N ILE A 278 -18.72 15.81 6.54
CA ILE A 278 -18.87 15.85 5.07
C ILE A 278 -20.20 15.21 4.66
N LYS A 279 -20.50 14.01 5.14
CA LYS A 279 -21.73 13.27 4.82
C LYS A 279 -23.03 13.99 5.24
N ASN A 280 -22.93 14.94 6.16
CA ASN A 280 -24.05 15.74 6.65
C ASN A 280 -24.12 17.14 5.99
N PHE A 281 -23.37 17.43 4.94
CA PHE A 281 -23.50 18.70 4.25
C PHE A 281 -24.90 18.84 3.65
N THR A 282 -25.50 20.01 3.88
CA THR A 282 -26.79 20.40 3.34
C THR A 282 -26.65 21.58 2.40
N ALA A 283 -27.50 21.65 1.40
CA ALA A 283 -27.53 22.75 0.42
C ALA A 283 -27.87 24.09 1.08
N GLU A 284 -27.19 25.16 0.66
CA GLU A 284 -27.47 26.55 1.05
C GLU A 284 -28.45 27.17 0.10
N LEU A 285 -28.38 26.87 -1.20
CA LEU A 285 -29.31 27.36 -2.18
C LEU A 285 -30.62 26.55 -2.17
N LYS A 286 -31.72 27.22 -1.96
CA LYS A 286 -33.04 26.58 -2.02
C LYS A 286 -33.27 25.98 -3.41
N GLY A 287 -33.54 24.67 -3.45
CA GLY A 287 -33.77 23.92 -4.67
C GLY A 287 -32.53 23.26 -5.27
N ALA A 288 -31.35 23.40 -4.63
CA ALA A 288 -30.19 22.56 -4.93
C ALA A 288 -30.27 21.23 -4.17
N GLU A 289 -29.82 20.15 -4.81
CA GLU A 289 -29.73 18.83 -4.23
C GLU A 289 -28.26 18.38 -4.21
N ILE A 290 -27.79 17.84 -3.08
CA ILE A 290 -26.42 17.34 -2.91
C ILE A 290 -26.45 15.82 -2.80
N SER A 291 -25.59 15.16 -3.58
CA SER A 291 -25.28 13.74 -3.43
C SER A 291 -23.80 13.58 -3.04
N ILE A 292 -23.51 12.81 -2.00
CA ILE A 292 -22.16 12.55 -1.50
C ILE A 292 -21.93 11.06 -1.51
N GLU A 293 -21.00 10.61 -2.33
CA GLU A 293 -20.57 9.24 -2.43
C GLU A 293 -19.14 9.09 -1.91
N GLY A 294 -18.81 7.92 -1.36
CA GLY A 294 -17.48 7.65 -0.83
C GLY A 294 -17.41 7.73 0.69
N GLY A 295 -16.23 8.01 1.23
CA GLY A 295 -15.93 8.02 2.65
C GLY A 295 -14.49 7.64 2.95
N LEU A 296 -14.25 7.20 4.20
CA LEU A 296 -12.96 6.67 4.62
C LEU A 296 -12.61 5.42 3.83
N ARG A 297 -11.32 5.27 3.52
CA ARG A 297 -10.78 4.12 2.80
C ARG A 297 -9.81 3.35 3.68
N ARG A 298 -8.55 3.79 3.78
CA ARG A 298 -7.53 3.15 4.61
C ARG A 298 -7.42 3.85 5.95
N PRO A 299 -7.41 3.12 7.07
CA PRO A 299 -7.12 3.70 8.38
C PRO A 299 -5.64 4.11 8.46
N PRO A 300 -5.27 5.00 9.40
CA PRO A 300 -3.88 5.36 9.63
C PRO A 300 -3.11 4.23 10.31
N VAL A 301 -1.80 4.15 10.04
CA VAL A 301 -0.85 3.42 10.89
C VAL A 301 -0.31 4.42 11.91
N VAL A 302 -0.43 4.08 13.18
CA VAL A 302 -0.02 4.97 14.28
C VAL A 302 1.04 4.32 15.17
N LYS A 303 1.85 5.13 15.82
CA LYS A 303 2.87 4.72 16.82
C LYS A 303 2.21 4.29 18.15
N ASN A 304 1.34 3.27 18.10
CA ASN A 304 0.83 2.66 19.33
C ASN A 304 1.91 1.78 19.99
N GLU A 305 1.66 1.36 21.22
CA GLU A 305 2.62 0.58 22.03
C GLU A 305 3.13 -0.69 21.32
N ARG A 306 2.22 -1.43 20.66
CA ARG A 306 2.58 -2.68 19.96
C ARG A 306 3.45 -2.43 18.72
N ASN A 307 3.16 -1.40 17.93
CA ASN A 307 3.96 -1.01 16.76
C ASN A 307 5.33 -0.47 17.20
N GLN A 308 5.39 0.30 18.28
CA GLN A 308 6.65 0.79 18.84
C GLN A 308 7.54 -0.34 19.37
N LYS A 309 6.97 -1.38 20.00
CA LYS A 309 7.72 -2.58 20.39
C LYS A 309 8.32 -3.29 19.18
N LEU A 310 7.55 -3.41 18.09
CA LEU A 310 8.03 -4.03 16.86
C LEU A 310 9.11 -3.18 16.16
N TRP A 311 8.98 -1.85 16.19
CA TRP A 311 10.02 -0.93 15.73
C TRP A 311 11.32 -1.09 16.53
N LYS A 312 11.22 -1.14 17.85
CA LYS A 312 12.38 -1.36 18.72
C LYS A 312 13.08 -2.69 18.42
N LEU A 313 12.31 -3.76 18.20
CA LEU A 313 12.84 -5.04 17.76
C LEU A 313 13.59 -4.93 16.42
N ALA A 314 13.08 -4.14 15.49
CA ALA A 314 13.77 -3.89 14.22
C ALA A 314 15.09 -3.15 14.39
N GLN A 315 15.15 -2.17 15.30
CA GLN A 315 16.39 -1.48 15.64
C GLN A 315 17.43 -2.44 16.26
N GLU A 316 17.02 -3.33 17.18
CA GLU A 316 17.88 -4.33 17.78
C GLU A 316 18.41 -5.34 16.74
N CYS A 317 17.57 -5.77 15.80
CA CYS A 317 17.98 -6.64 14.69
C CYS A 317 18.95 -5.92 13.75
N ALA A 318 18.69 -4.68 13.41
CA ALA A 318 19.57 -3.87 12.57
C ALA A 318 20.95 -3.66 13.21
N GLU A 319 21.01 -3.35 14.49
CA GLU A 319 22.26 -3.21 15.23
C GLU A 319 23.10 -4.51 15.18
N LYS A 320 22.47 -5.67 15.40
CA LYS A 320 23.14 -6.99 15.31
C LYS A 320 23.67 -7.29 13.90
N LEU A 321 23.00 -6.76 12.85
CA LEU A 321 23.45 -6.87 11.46
C LEU A 321 24.51 -5.82 11.10
N GLY A 322 24.78 -4.84 11.99
CA GLY A 322 25.63 -3.68 11.69
C GLY A 322 25.00 -2.70 10.71
N LEU A 323 23.67 -2.59 10.72
CA LEU A 323 22.90 -1.68 9.90
C LEU A 323 22.37 -0.51 10.75
N GLN A 324 22.22 0.66 10.11
CA GLN A 324 21.50 1.79 10.69
C GLN A 324 20.15 1.92 9.97
N ILE A 325 19.09 2.09 10.75
CA ILE A 325 17.75 2.28 10.23
C ILE A 325 17.11 3.51 10.86
N GLU A 326 16.37 4.25 10.06
CA GLU A 326 15.58 5.39 10.49
C GLU A 326 14.11 5.14 10.19
N GLU A 327 13.24 5.91 10.82
CA GLU A 327 11.80 5.87 10.59
C GLU A 327 11.27 7.17 10.02
N ASP A 328 10.14 7.09 9.31
CA ASP A 328 9.45 8.28 8.81
C ASP A 328 7.94 8.02 8.68
N LEU A 329 7.19 9.13 8.47
CA LEU A 329 5.76 9.15 8.21
C LEU A 329 5.49 9.09 6.71
N SER A 330 4.68 8.13 6.24
CA SER A 330 4.20 8.09 4.86
C SER A 330 2.84 8.78 4.68
N GLY A 331 2.71 9.56 3.61
CA GLY A 331 1.43 10.15 3.21
C GLY A 331 0.45 9.17 2.56
N GLY A 332 0.95 8.03 2.03
CA GLY A 332 0.16 6.98 1.38
C GLY A 332 -0.20 5.82 2.32
N GLY A 333 -1.30 5.13 2.04
CA GLY A 333 -1.69 3.90 2.73
C GLY A 333 -1.04 2.66 2.11
N SER A 334 -1.25 1.49 2.73
CA SER A 334 -0.90 0.16 2.24
C SER A 334 -1.79 -0.88 2.90
N ASP A 335 -1.62 -2.16 2.58
CA ASP A 335 -2.26 -3.25 3.33
C ASP A 335 -1.85 -3.28 4.80
N GLY A 336 -0.67 -2.73 5.13
CA GLY A 336 -0.23 -2.47 6.51
C GLY A 336 -1.17 -1.56 7.29
N SER A 337 -1.90 -0.67 6.61
CA SER A 337 -2.93 0.16 7.23
C SER A 337 -4.08 -0.67 7.81
N ILE A 338 -4.44 -1.76 7.14
CA ILE A 338 -5.49 -2.68 7.59
C ILE A 338 -4.96 -3.51 8.76
N THR A 339 -3.83 -4.18 8.57
CA THR A 339 -3.27 -5.10 9.58
C THR A 339 -2.94 -4.40 10.91
N SER A 340 -2.47 -3.15 10.85
CA SER A 340 -2.11 -2.36 12.04
C SER A 340 -3.29 -2.05 12.97
N GLN A 341 -4.52 -2.22 12.49
CA GLN A 341 -5.71 -2.05 13.35
C GLN A 341 -5.84 -3.22 14.34
N PHE A 342 -5.32 -4.39 14.00
CA PHE A 342 -5.56 -5.64 14.73
C PHE A 342 -4.32 -6.17 15.45
N THR A 343 -3.13 -6.04 14.84
CA THR A 343 -1.89 -6.58 15.40
C THR A 343 -0.70 -5.64 15.20
N ALA A 344 0.44 -5.96 15.83
CA ALA A 344 1.68 -5.23 15.63
C ALA A 344 2.09 -5.30 14.15
N THR A 345 2.26 -4.15 13.51
CA THR A 345 2.60 -4.06 12.09
C THR A 345 3.78 -3.12 11.88
N LEU A 346 4.76 -3.56 11.10
CA LEU A 346 5.90 -2.75 10.66
C LEU A 346 5.93 -2.72 9.13
N ASP A 347 5.86 -1.52 8.57
CA ASP A 347 5.69 -1.27 7.15
C ASP A 347 6.90 -0.54 6.55
N GLY A 348 7.04 -0.57 5.21
CA GLY A 348 8.17 0.05 4.52
C GLY A 348 9.49 -0.71 4.72
N LEU A 349 9.40 -2.01 4.97
CA LEU A 349 10.57 -2.91 5.11
C LEU A 349 11.20 -3.29 3.77
N GLY A 350 10.59 -2.92 2.66
CA GLY A 350 10.96 -3.35 1.31
C GLY A 350 12.13 -2.58 0.70
N ALA A 351 12.12 -2.54 -0.62
CA ALA A 351 13.23 -2.00 -1.39
C ALA A 351 13.59 -0.56 -1.02
N VAL A 352 14.87 -0.26 -1.13
CA VAL A 352 15.39 1.12 -1.10
C VAL A 352 15.43 1.64 -2.53
N GLY A 353 14.82 2.78 -2.77
CA GLY A 353 14.69 3.33 -4.09
C GLY A 353 13.79 4.55 -4.13
N GLU A 354 13.31 4.88 -5.31
CA GLU A 354 12.38 5.98 -5.53
C GLU A 354 11.56 5.80 -6.80
N GLY A 355 10.56 6.67 -6.98
CA GLY A 355 9.79 6.75 -8.21
C GLY A 355 8.59 5.80 -8.26
N ALA A 356 8.01 5.37 -7.12
CA ALA A 356 6.72 4.69 -7.13
C ALA A 356 5.71 5.47 -7.98
N HIS A 357 4.99 4.77 -8.87
CA HIS A 357 4.02 5.35 -9.82
C HIS A 357 4.64 6.38 -10.81
N SER A 358 5.96 6.39 -10.97
CA SER A 358 6.67 7.30 -11.88
C SER A 358 7.49 6.54 -12.92
N PRO A 359 7.61 7.02 -14.17
CA PRO A 359 8.47 6.40 -15.18
C PRO A 359 9.96 6.31 -14.81
N THR A 360 10.36 6.93 -13.70
CA THR A 360 11.72 6.87 -13.14
C THR A 360 11.90 5.83 -12.06
N GLU A 361 10.92 4.95 -11.87
CA GLU A 361 10.92 3.91 -10.84
C GLU A 361 12.19 3.06 -10.87
N LYS A 362 12.85 2.97 -9.71
CA LYS A 362 14.11 2.25 -9.54
C LYS A 362 14.35 1.81 -8.12
N ILE A 363 15.23 0.82 -7.95
CA ILE A 363 15.76 0.38 -6.66
C ILE A 363 17.28 0.39 -6.63
N LEU A 364 17.84 0.46 -5.43
CA LEU A 364 19.23 0.21 -5.10
C LEU A 364 19.37 -1.22 -4.60
N VAL A 365 20.13 -2.05 -5.32
CA VAL A 365 20.17 -3.50 -5.07
C VAL A 365 20.83 -3.83 -3.74
N ASP A 366 22.02 -3.26 -3.47
CA ASP A 366 22.80 -3.61 -2.28
C ASP A 366 22.05 -3.18 -1.01
N GLU A 367 21.44 -2.00 -1.00
CA GLU A 367 20.61 -1.49 0.10
C GLU A 367 19.34 -2.34 0.27
N THR A 368 18.74 -2.80 -0.82
CA THR A 368 17.57 -3.70 -0.79
C THR A 368 17.94 -5.06 -0.23
N LEU A 369 19.13 -5.58 -0.53
CA LEU A 369 19.65 -6.81 0.07
C LEU A 369 19.90 -6.64 1.57
N GLU A 370 20.39 -5.49 2.03
CA GLU A 370 20.49 -5.19 3.47
C GLU A 370 19.12 -5.21 4.15
N ARG A 371 18.07 -4.71 3.49
CA ARG A 371 16.68 -4.82 3.97
C ARG A 371 16.19 -6.27 3.99
N SER A 372 16.61 -7.09 3.03
CA SER A 372 16.30 -8.53 3.03
C SER A 372 16.96 -9.25 4.22
N ALA A 373 18.17 -8.85 4.59
CA ALA A 373 18.84 -9.37 5.78
C ALA A 373 18.10 -8.94 7.06
N LEU A 374 17.62 -7.69 7.14
CA LEU A 374 16.81 -7.21 8.24
C LEU A 374 15.50 -7.99 8.37
N LEU A 375 14.79 -8.21 7.25
CA LEU A 375 13.56 -9.01 7.23
C LEU A 375 13.81 -10.44 7.71
N THR A 376 14.93 -11.05 7.28
CA THR A 376 15.34 -12.39 7.74
C THR A 376 15.58 -12.42 9.25
N ALA A 377 16.29 -11.43 9.79
CA ALA A 377 16.56 -11.30 11.22
C ALA A 377 15.28 -11.10 12.04
N LEU A 378 14.35 -10.29 11.53
CA LEU A 378 13.03 -10.07 12.14
C LEU A 378 12.20 -11.35 12.19
N LEU A 379 12.17 -12.13 11.12
CA LEU A 379 11.44 -13.40 11.09
C LEU A 379 11.98 -14.41 12.10
N LEU A 380 13.28 -14.37 12.39
CA LEU A 380 13.95 -15.26 13.34
C LEU A 380 13.91 -14.74 14.79
N SER A 381 13.54 -13.48 15.02
CA SER A 381 13.47 -12.89 16.37
C SER A 381 12.27 -13.42 17.17
N GLU A 382 12.36 -13.27 18.51
CA GLU A 382 11.29 -13.67 19.45
C GLU A 382 10.30 -12.55 19.73
#